data_304c00545d23af76983c870f5f2f992f
#
_entry.id   304c00545d23af76983c870f5f2f992f
#
_cell.length_a   1.000
_cell.length_b   1.000
_cell.length_c   1.000
_cell.angle_alpha   90.00
_cell.angle_beta   90.00
_cell.angle_gamma   90.00
#
_symmetry.space_group_name_H-M   'P 1'
#
loop_
_entity.id
_entity.type
_entity.pdbx_description
1 polymer ?
#
loop_
_entity_poly.entity_id
_entity_poly.type
_entity_poly.pdbx_seq_one_letter_code
_entity_poly.pdbx_strand_id
1 'polypeptide(L)'
;MISRFLAGAAVAALAAFIGSDSLVGSAQSLTIPTYCVSGEQCAALCRSLVEVARTPAEFVERAAYELGKPGFLGLPPANLSMPQLPDPKNVYAATAAGNFSPATAGALSRVYAPNLITGKVDVIDPETFKVVDSYAAIPSPQHIVPSWDLQTLWVAGDMSYRGGHASVAAIDPKTGKVVKTIDVPDAYNMYFTPDGRSAIVVAEAMRRLEFRDPHTMDLQGYIAAPQCAGINHAEFSLDGSYAIFTCEYDDQLAKIDLVHHTLAGMLQLSPGHIPQDIRVAPDGSAYYVADLLKDGLIVIDGDSFKETGFIPTGVGAHGLYPSRDGKRLYVSNRGTHNLGGVRDGQGSVSVLDFATRNVVATWTVPGGGSPDMGNVSADGKWLWLSGRYDGVVYAFNTDDGSVKTIPVGGMPHGLTVWPQPGRYSLGHTGNMR
;
A
#
# COMPACT_ATOMS: atom_id res chain seq x y z
N MET A 1 22.69 -12.60 34.16
CA MET A 1 21.86 -12.90 35.34
C MET A 1 20.60 -12.01 35.41
N ILE A 2 20.67 -10.75 35.02
CA ILE A 2 19.53 -9.80 35.00
C ILE A 2 18.42 -10.19 34.02
N SER A 3 18.75 -10.76 32.83
CA SER A 3 17.76 -11.15 31.82
C SER A 3 16.86 -12.34 32.24
N ARG A 4 17.35 -13.24 33.10
CA ARG A 4 16.55 -14.35 33.64
C ARG A 4 15.56 -13.91 34.72
N PHE A 5 15.89 -12.83 35.46
CA PHE A 5 15.00 -12.26 36.46
C PHE A 5 13.81 -11.51 35.85
N LEU A 6 14.01 -10.82 34.71
CA LEU A 6 12.96 -10.08 34.03
C LEU A 6 11.99 -11.00 33.27
N ALA A 7 12.49 -12.11 32.72
CA ALA A 7 11.64 -13.14 32.12
C ALA A 7 10.73 -13.80 33.15
N GLY A 8 11.25 -14.06 34.37
CA GLY A 8 10.47 -14.57 35.47
C GLY A 8 9.37 -13.63 35.95
N ALA A 9 9.64 -12.32 35.94
CA ALA A 9 8.65 -11.29 36.36
C ALA A 9 7.50 -11.15 35.34
N ALA A 10 7.77 -11.28 34.04
CA ALA A 10 6.74 -11.24 32.99
C ALA A 10 5.82 -12.48 33.07
N VAL A 11 6.38 -13.66 33.33
CA VAL A 11 5.61 -14.90 33.51
C VAL A 11 4.79 -14.85 34.82
N ALA A 12 5.35 -14.29 35.91
CA ALA A 12 4.64 -14.13 37.15
C ALA A 12 3.48 -13.12 37.06
N ALA A 13 3.65 -12.03 36.29
CA ALA A 13 2.59 -11.08 36.01
C ALA A 13 1.46 -11.71 35.17
N LEU A 14 1.81 -12.58 34.23
CA LEU A 14 0.86 -13.33 33.42
C LEU A 14 0.06 -14.33 34.27
N ALA A 15 0.71 -15.07 35.19
CA ALA A 15 0.07 -16.03 36.07
C ALA A 15 -0.87 -15.32 37.09
N ALA A 16 -0.50 -14.14 37.59
CA ALA A 16 -1.33 -13.34 38.49
C ALA A 16 -2.58 -12.76 37.80
N PHE A 17 -2.49 -12.45 36.51
CA PHE A 17 -3.61 -11.93 35.73
C PHE A 17 -4.64 -13.01 35.35
N ILE A 18 -4.19 -14.28 35.16
CA ILE A 18 -5.04 -15.40 34.73
C ILE A 18 -5.68 -16.15 35.90
N GLY A 19 -5.21 -15.95 37.12
CA GLY A 19 -5.86 -16.43 38.36
C GLY A 19 -5.96 -17.95 38.51
N SER A 20 -5.11 -18.76 37.83
CA SER A 20 -5.14 -20.22 37.94
C SER A 20 -3.75 -20.86 37.98
N ASP A 21 -3.56 -21.71 39.00
CA ASP A 21 -2.35 -22.52 39.19
C ASP A 21 -2.09 -23.57 38.06
N SER A 22 -3.08 -23.81 37.17
CA SER A 22 -3.01 -24.81 36.12
C SER A 22 -2.15 -24.42 34.91
N LEU A 23 -1.79 -23.13 34.76
CA LEU A 23 -0.98 -22.66 33.66
C LEU A 23 0.53 -22.64 33.94
N VAL A 24 0.93 -22.76 35.20
CA VAL A 24 2.35 -22.82 35.59
C VAL A 24 3.04 -24.05 35.00
N GLY A 25 2.32 -25.16 34.88
CA GLY A 25 2.83 -26.39 34.26
C GLY A 25 3.09 -26.30 32.75
N SER A 26 2.27 -25.52 32.04
CA SER A 26 2.42 -25.32 30.57
C SER A 26 3.45 -24.24 30.21
N ALA A 27 3.66 -23.26 31.09
CA ALA A 27 4.65 -22.21 30.90
C ALA A 27 6.10 -22.70 31.00
N GLN A 28 6.35 -23.85 31.63
CA GLN A 28 7.69 -24.43 31.72
C GLN A 28 8.20 -25.01 30.38
N SER A 29 7.33 -25.24 29.40
CA SER A 29 7.72 -25.69 28.05
C SER A 29 7.88 -24.55 27.05
N LEU A 30 7.51 -23.31 27.41
CA LEU A 30 7.75 -22.14 26.58
C LEU A 30 9.19 -21.67 26.74
N THR A 31 10.07 -22.08 25.85
CA THR A 31 11.38 -21.44 25.65
C THR A 31 11.12 -20.00 25.19
N ILE A 32 11.14 -19.04 26.14
CA ILE A 32 11.05 -17.62 25.83
C ILE A 32 12.31 -17.24 25.05
N PRO A 33 12.22 -16.86 23.78
CA PRO A 33 13.38 -16.36 23.05
C PRO A 33 13.90 -15.08 23.74
N THR A 34 15.20 -14.90 23.75
CA THR A 34 15.96 -13.83 24.43
C THR A 34 15.81 -12.46 23.71
N TYR A 35 14.62 -12.00 23.37
CA TYR A 35 14.43 -10.86 22.45
C TYR A 35 13.94 -9.55 23.07
N CYS A 36 13.74 -9.50 24.38
CA CYS A 36 13.54 -8.21 25.04
C CYS A 36 14.88 -7.56 25.38
N VAL A 37 15.26 -6.52 24.67
CA VAL A 37 16.55 -5.82 24.87
C VAL A 37 16.50 -4.90 26.09
N SER A 38 15.31 -4.46 26.54
CA SER A 38 15.13 -3.67 27.77
C SER A 38 13.83 -4.03 28.51
N GLY A 39 13.81 -3.81 29.83
CA GLY A 39 12.62 -4.05 30.66
C GLY A 39 11.42 -3.15 30.31
N GLU A 40 11.65 -1.96 29.78
CA GLU A 40 10.60 -1.02 29.35
C GLU A 40 9.87 -1.52 28.08
N GLN A 41 10.60 -2.10 27.14
CA GLN A 41 10.01 -2.66 25.92
C GLN A 41 9.15 -3.89 26.21
N CYS A 42 9.59 -4.76 27.12
CA CYS A 42 8.79 -5.89 27.56
C CYS A 42 7.50 -5.44 28.28
N ALA A 43 7.59 -4.39 29.09
CA ALA A 43 6.42 -3.84 29.80
C ALA A 43 5.45 -3.13 28.83
N ALA A 44 5.94 -2.48 27.78
CA ALA A 44 5.13 -1.88 26.74
C ALA A 44 4.38 -2.95 25.92
N LEU A 45 5.07 -4.05 25.56
CA LEU A 45 4.45 -5.17 24.87
C LEU A 45 3.35 -5.82 25.71
N CYS A 46 3.61 -6.09 26.99
CA CYS A 46 2.61 -6.67 27.89
C CYS A 46 1.38 -5.75 28.01
N ARG A 47 1.57 -4.42 28.10
CA ARG A 47 0.45 -3.48 28.14
C ARG A 47 -0.37 -3.51 26.86
N SER A 48 0.26 -3.48 25.69
CA SER A 48 -0.45 -3.50 24.41
C SER A 48 -1.23 -4.79 24.17
N LEU A 49 -0.70 -5.94 24.63
CA LEU A 49 -1.39 -7.22 24.53
C LEU A 49 -2.60 -7.32 25.48
N VAL A 50 -2.51 -6.72 26.67
CA VAL A 50 -3.63 -6.67 27.63
C VAL A 50 -4.77 -5.79 27.12
N GLU A 51 -4.47 -4.66 26.48
CA GLU A 51 -5.49 -3.75 25.95
C GLU A 51 -6.31 -4.34 24.79
N VAL A 52 -5.76 -5.29 24.05
CA VAL A 52 -6.38 -5.84 22.83
C VAL A 52 -7.00 -7.22 23.04
N ALA A 53 -6.51 -8.00 23.99
CA ALA A 53 -7.04 -9.35 24.27
C ALA A 53 -8.36 -9.29 25.05
N ARG A 54 -9.42 -9.88 24.50
CA ARG A 54 -10.75 -9.95 25.14
C ARG A 54 -10.87 -11.11 26.11
N THR A 55 -10.02 -12.12 25.96
CA THR A 55 -9.99 -13.32 26.82
C THR A 55 -8.55 -13.71 27.17
N PRO A 56 -8.32 -14.43 28.29
CA PRO A 56 -7.00 -14.96 28.62
C PRO A 56 -6.42 -15.89 27.54
N ALA A 57 -7.26 -16.66 26.86
CA ALA A 57 -6.84 -17.53 25.79
C ALA A 57 -6.33 -16.74 24.57
N GLU A 58 -7.05 -15.70 24.15
CA GLU A 58 -6.59 -14.78 23.11
C GLU A 58 -5.29 -14.05 23.48
N PHE A 59 -5.14 -13.69 24.75
CA PHE A 59 -3.90 -13.09 25.22
C PHE A 59 -2.71 -14.05 25.07
N VAL A 60 -2.86 -15.31 25.51
CA VAL A 60 -1.79 -16.32 25.41
C VAL A 60 -1.46 -16.63 23.95
N GLU A 61 -2.47 -16.79 23.11
CA GLU A 61 -2.29 -17.07 21.69
C GLU A 61 -1.61 -15.89 20.97
N ARG A 62 -2.04 -14.66 21.24
CA ARG A 62 -1.39 -13.45 20.72
C ARG A 62 0.01 -13.25 21.28
N ALA A 63 0.21 -13.47 22.55
CA ALA A 63 1.53 -13.37 23.17
C ALA A 63 2.49 -14.43 22.60
N ALA A 64 2.05 -15.68 22.40
CA ALA A 64 2.84 -16.71 21.79
C ALA A 64 3.13 -16.39 20.30
N TYR A 65 2.14 -15.86 19.58
CA TYR A 65 2.30 -15.40 18.22
C TYR A 65 3.28 -14.23 18.11
N GLU A 66 3.19 -13.23 18.99
CA GLU A 66 4.08 -12.06 18.98
C GLU A 66 5.50 -12.39 19.48
N LEU A 67 5.65 -13.20 20.54
CA LEU A 67 6.95 -13.59 21.10
C LEU A 67 7.64 -14.69 20.28
N GLY A 68 6.90 -15.47 19.50
CA GLY A 68 7.43 -16.51 18.63
C GLY A 68 8.04 -16.02 17.33
N LYS A 69 7.93 -14.72 17.03
CA LYS A 69 8.41 -14.15 15.76
C LYS A 69 9.84 -13.63 15.88
N PRO A 70 10.74 -14.00 14.97
CA PRO A 70 12.02 -13.33 14.86
C PRO A 70 11.81 -11.86 14.40
N GLY A 71 12.49 -10.92 15.00
CA GLY A 71 12.54 -9.52 14.55
C GLY A 71 11.59 -8.53 15.21
N PHE A 72 10.82 -8.93 16.23
CA PHE A 72 9.94 -8.01 16.96
C PHE A 72 10.65 -6.79 17.58
N LEU A 73 11.95 -6.85 17.80
CA LEU A 73 12.72 -5.83 18.50
C LEU A 73 13.97 -5.41 17.70
N GLY A 74 13.77 -4.95 16.51
CA GLY A 74 14.82 -4.27 15.81
C GLY A 74 15.26 -4.98 14.54
N LEU A 75 14.56 -4.70 13.47
CA LEU A 75 15.22 -4.70 12.17
C LEU A 75 16.49 -3.87 12.34
N PRO A 76 17.67 -4.37 11.93
CA PRO A 76 18.87 -3.55 11.94
C PRO A 76 18.59 -2.28 11.14
N PRO A 77 19.15 -1.11 11.52
CA PRO A 77 18.99 0.11 10.76
C PRO A 77 19.18 -0.18 9.29
N ALA A 78 18.24 0.23 8.45
CA ALA A 78 18.36 0.04 7.02
C ALA A 78 19.69 0.69 6.58
N ASN A 79 20.53 -0.07 5.93
CA ASN A 79 21.65 0.53 5.23
C ASN A 79 21.05 1.12 3.95
N LEU A 80 20.56 2.36 4.06
CA LEU A 80 19.87 3.04 2.96
C LEU A 80 20.83 3.34 1.83
N SER A 81 21.29 2.32 1.15
CA SER A 81 21.85 2.49 -0.19
C SER A 81 20.69 2.52 -1.19
N MET A 82 19.84 3.55 -1.09
CA MET A 82 18.90 3.80 -2.17
C MET A 82 19.66 3.97 -3.47
N PRO A 83 19.26 3.31 -4.57
CA PRO A 83 19.85 3.59 -5.86
C PRO A 83 19.71 5.08 -6.17
N GLN A 84 20.81 5.78 -6.34
CA GLN A 84 20.84 7.22 -6.56
C GLN A 84 19.89 7.61 -7.70
N LEU A 85 19.05 8.64 -7.48
CA LEU A 85 18.15 9.14 -8.52
C LEU A 85 18.96 9.62 -9.73
N PRO A 86 18.51 9.32 -10.96
CA PRO A 86 19.15 9.83 -12.18
C PRO A 86 19.16 11.37 -12.23
N ASP A 87 18.12 11.99 -11.73
CA ASP A 87 17.97 13.43 -11.54
C ASP A 87 17.49 13.70 -10.11
N PRO A 88 18.31 14.34 -9.26
CA PRO A 88 17.90 14.63 -7.88
C PRO A 88 16.76 15.64 -7.76
N LYS A 89 16.40 16.32 -8.86
CA LYS A 89 15.28 17.27 -8.93
C LYS A 89 14.03 16.67 -9.58
N ASN A 90 14.09 15.42 -10.02
CA ASN A 90 12.97 14.76 -10.66
C ASN A 90 12.93 13.27 -10.30
N VAL A 91 12.16 12.93 -9.28
CA VAL A 91 11.99 11.55 -8.80
C VAL A 91 11.44 10.62 -9.89
N TYR A 92 10.75 11.16 -10.90
CA TYR A 92 10.17 10.42 -12.01
C TYR A 92 11.11 10.29 -13.23
N ALA A 93 12.33 10.79 -13.17
CA ALA A 93 13.25 10.76 -14.33
C ALA A 93 13.51 9.34 -14.86
N ALA A 94 13.60 8.35 -13.95
CA ALA A 94 13.78 6.95 -14.35
C ALA A 94 12.54 6.32 -15.00
N THR A 95 11.35 6.88 -14.80
CA THR A 95 10.09 6.32 -15.29
C THR A 95 9.61 6.93 -16.60
N ALA A 96 10.49 7.64 -17.31
CA ALA A 96 10.20 8.17 -18.65
C ALA A 96 9.77 7.05 -19.62
N ALA A 97 8.96 7.43 -20.60
CA ALA A 97 8.41 6.48 -21.57
C ALA A 97 9.50 5.60 -22.19
N GLY A 98 9.28 4.28 -22.15
CA GLY A 98 10.18 3.29 -22.75
C GLY A 98 11.49 3.03 -21.98
N ASN A 99 11.71 3.67 -20.83
CA ASN A 99 12.94 3.46 -20.01
C ASN A 99 12.81 2.20 -19.13
N PHE A 100 12.82 1.04 -19.77
CA PHE A 100 12.68 -0.24 -19.08
C PHE A 100 13.95 -0.71 -18.39
N SER A 101 13.81 -1.28 -17.21
CA SER A 101 14.88 -2.07 -16.60
C SER A 101 15.13 -3.35 -17.40
N PRO A 102 16.39 -3.78 -17.58
CA PRO A 102 16.70 -5.12 -18.13
C PRO A 102 16.02 -6.27 -17.37
N ALA A 103 15.69 -6.05 -16.10
CA ALA A 103 14.98 -7.04 -15.26
C ALA A 103 13.58 -7.39 -15.79
N THR A 104 12.94 -6.51 -16.58
CA THR A 104 11.62 -6.77 -17.18
C THR A 104 11.68 -7.52 -18.52
N ALA A 105 12.87 -7.90 -18.98
CA ALA A 105 13.03 -8.59 -20.27
C ALA A 105 12.25 -9.90 -20.32
N GLY A 106 11.46 -10.07 -21.38
CA GLY A 106 10.60 -11.24 -21.59
C GLY A 106 9.28 -11.21 -20.82
N ALA A 107 8.99 -10.16 -20.04
CA ALA A 107 7.68 -9.98 -19.43
C ALA A 107 6.58 -9.79 -20.50
N LEU A 108 5.40 -10.34 -20.25
CA LEU A 108 4.24 -10.13 -21.11
C LEU A 108 3.71 -8.70 -20.94
N SER A 109 3.41 -8.05 -22.08
CA SER A 109 2.68 -6.78 -22.05
C SER A 109 1.22 -7.04 -21.72
N ARG A 110 0.79 -6.74 -20.50
CA ARG A 110 -0.56 -7.02 -19.99
C ARG A 110 -1.02 -5.96 -18.98
N VAL A 111 -2.34 -5.88 -18.82
CA VAL A 111 -2.98 -5.18 -17.70
C VAL A 111 -3.61 -6.24 -16.82
N TYR A 112 -3.20 -6.28 -15.55
CA TYR A 112 -3.69 -7.21 -14.55
C TYR A 112 -4.64 -6.49 -13.62
N ALA A 113 -5.92 -6.86 -13.64
CA ALA A 113 -6.97 -6.24 -12.83
C ALA A 113 -7.44 -7.20 -11.74
N PRO A 114 -7.09 -6.98 -10.46
CA PRO A 114 -7.58 -7.77 -9.35
C PRO A 114 -9.05 -7.42 -9.10
N ASN A 115 -9.85 -8.42 -8.77
CA ASN A 115 -11.30 -8.28 -8.64
C ASN A 115 -11.78 -8.82 -7.29
N LEU A 116 -12.09 -7.90 -6.40
CA LEU A 116 -12.40 -8.16 -5.00
C LEU A 116 -13.55 -9.16 -4.79
N ILE A 117 -14.62 -9.03 -5.58
CA ILE A 117 -15.82 -9.87 -5.44
C ILE A 117 -15.63 -11.25 -6.04
N THR A 118 -14.99 -11.33 -7.22
CA THR A 118 -14.88 -12.60 -7.94
C THR A 118 -13.72 -13.46 -7.44
N GLY A 119 -12.76 -12.89 -6.70
CA GLY A 119 -11.54 -13.59 -6.29
C GLY A 119 -10.57 -13.87 -7.44
N LYS A 120 -10.73 -13.16 -8.56
CA LYS A 120 -9.97 -13.38 -9.79
C LYS A 120 -9.02 -12.23 -10.10
N VAL A 121 -8.07 -12.51 -10.97
CA VAL A 121 -7.31 -11.52 -11.73
C VAL A 121 -7.75 -11.65 -13.19
N ASP A 122 -8.28 -10.56 -13.73
CA ASP A 122 -8.60 -10.46 -15.15
C ASP A 122 -7.38 -9.86 -15.86
N VAL A 123 -6.98 -10.50 -16.96
CA VAL A 123 -5.79 -10.12 -17.73
C VAL A 123 -6.24 -9.54 -19.07
N ILE A 124 -5.86 -8.29 -19.31
CA ILE A 124 -6.25 -7.54 -20.51
C ILE A 124 -5.02 -7.36 -21.40
N ASP A 125 -5.21 -7.58 -22.68
CA ASP A 125 -4.23 -7.22 -23.70
C ASP A 125 -4.35 -5.71 -24.01
N PRO A 126 -3.28 -4.92 -23.75
CA PRO A 126 -3.34 -3.47 -23.93
C PRO A 126 -3.40 -3.01 -25.40
N GLU A 127 -3.06 -3.87 -26.38
CA GLU A 127 -3.15 -3.54 -27.81
C GLU A 127 -4.57 -3.72 -28.33
N THR A 128 -5.23 -4.80 -27.91
CA THR A 128 -6.59 -5.13 -28.38
C THR A 128 -7.70 -4.62 -27.46
N PHE A 129 -7.38 -4.20 -26.24
CA PHE A 129 -8.32 -3.79 -25.19
C PHE A 129 -9.34 -4.88 -24.83
N LYS A 130 -8.90 -6.13 -24.85
CA LYS A 130 -9.74 -7.29 -24.58
C LYS A 130 -9.20 -8.09 -23.39
N VAL A 131 -10.10 -8.64 -22.59
CA VAL A 131 -9.74 -9.67 -21.62
C VAL A 131 -9.29 -10.91 -22.37
N VAL A 132 -8.06 -11.35 -22.13
CA VAL A 132 -7.43 -12.51 -22.79
C VAL A 132 -7.27 -13.69 -21.85
N ASP A 133 -7.39 -13.46 -20.53
CA ASP A 133 -7.31 -14.48 -19.50
C ASP A 133 -8.05 -14.03 -18.22
N SER A 134 -8.49 -14.97 -17.40
CA SER A 134 -9.10 -14.70 -16.10
C SER A 134 -8.93 -15.93 -15.22
N TYR A 135 -8.30 -15.78 -14.06
CA TYR A 135 -8.01 -16.90 -13.17
C TYR A 135 -8.16 -16.53 -11.69
N ALA A 136 -8.43 -17.51 -10.85
CA ALA A 136 -8.45 -17.34 -9.41
C ALA A 136 -7.02 -17.09 -8.89
N ALA A 137 -6.87 -16.12 -8.00
CA ALA A 137 -5.59 -15.82 -7.35
C ALA A 137 -5.67 -16.02 -5.83
N ILE A 138 -6.42 -15.15 -5.16
CA ILE A 138 -6.66 -15.19 -3.71
C ILE A 138 -8.13 -14.82 -3.44
N PRO A 139 -8.68 -15.05 -2.24
CA PRO A 139 -10.12 -14.84 -1.99
C PRO A 139 -10.65 -13.44 -2.27
N SER A 140 -9.89 -12.40 -1.97
CA SER A 140 -10.32 -10.99 -2.11
C SER A 140 -9.17 -10.13 -2.63
N PRO A 141 -8.74 -10.32 -3.89
CA PRO A 141 -7.60 -9.58 -4.44
C PRO A 141 -7.93 -8.10 -4.57
N GLN A 142 -7.07 -7.25 -3.99
CA GLN A 142 -7.27 -5.81 -3.89
C GLN A 142 -6.28 -5.03 -4.76
N HIS A 143 -4.98 -5.34 -4.66
CA HIS A 143 -3.93 -4.67 -5.41
C HIS A 143 -3.01 -5.67 -6.10
N ILE A 144 -2.43 -5.27 -7.24
CA ILE A 144 -1.33 -5.99 -7.87
C ILE A 144 -0.11 -5.08 -7.92
N VAL A 145 0.98 -5.54 -7.28
CA VAL A 145 2.13 -4.74 -6.95
C VAL A 145 3.40 -5.37 -7.53
N PRO A 146 4.17 -4.67 -8.37
CA PRO A 146 5.46 -5.17 -8.82
C PRO A 146 6.45 -5.28 -7.66
N SER A 147 7.19 -6.39 -7.57
CA SER A 147 8.29 -6.56 -6.63
C SER A 147 9.40 -5.53 -6.87
N TRP A 148 10.20 -5.24 -5.85
CA TRP A 148 11.31 -4.30 -5.95
C TRP A 148 12.27 -4.63 -7.11
N ASP A 149 12.58 -5.90 -7.31
CA ASP A 149 13.46 -6.42 -8.36
C ASP A 149 12.78 -6.62 -9.72
N LEU A 150 11.48 -6.32 -9.82
CA LEU A 150 10.67 -6.42 -11.03
C LEU A 150 10.48 -7.85 -11.58
N GLN A 151 10.73 -8.88 -10.76
CA GLN A 151 10.64 -10.29 -11.17
C GLN A 151 9.30 -10.94 -10.81
N THR A 152 8.49 -10.29 -9.99
CA THR A 152 7.22 -10.83 -9.48
C THR A 152 6.16 -9.74 -9.47
N LEU A 153 4.92 -10.08 -9.79
CA LEU A 153 3.76 -9.25 -9.51
C LEU A 153 3.03 -9.87 -8.31
N TRP A 154 3.02 -9.17 -7.19
CA TRP A 154 2.34 -9.62 -5.99
C TRP A 154 0.88 -9.18 -5.99
N VAL A 155 -0.03 -10.12 -5.83
CA VAL A 155 -1.45 -9.86 -5.60
C VAL A 155 -1.65 -9.76 -4.10
N ALA A 156 -2.04 -8.60 -3.60
CA ALA A 156 -2.41 -8.38 -2.21
C ALA A 156 -3.93 -8.45 -2.04
N GLY A 157 -4.40 -8.91 -0.88
CA GLY A 157 -5.82 -9.16 -0.64
C GLY A 157 -6.35 -8.52 0.63
N ASP A 158 -7.61 -8.10 0.58
CA ASP A 158 -8.32 -7.49 1.68
C ASP A 158 -9.02 -8.53 2.55
N MET A 159 -8.56 -8.66 3.80
CA MET A 159 -9.13 -9.55 4.79
C MET A 159 -10.50 -9.07 5.28
N SER A 160 -10.73 -7.77 5.34
CA SER A 160 -11.93 -7.18 5.94
C SER A 160 -13.21 -7.50 5.16
N TYR A 161 -13.07 -7.70 3.85
CA TYR A 161 -14.22 -7.83 2.95
C TYR A 161 -14.97 -9.18 3.07
N ARG A 162 -14.30 -10.30 3.38
CA ARG A 162 -14.92 -11.64 3.45
C ARG A 162 -14.74 -12.38 4.77
N GLY A 163 -14.13 -11.72 5.77
CA GLY A 163 -13.91 -12.31 7.10
C GLY A 163 -13.12 -13.61 7.01
N GLY A 164 -11.82 -13.55 6.83
CA GLY A 164 -11.04 -14.76 6.67
C GLY A 164 -9.54 -14.49 6.61
N HIS A 165 -8.77 -15.52 6.30
CA HIS A 165 -7.34 -15.39 6.09
C HIS A 165 -7.08 -14.61 4.81
N ALA A 166 -6.33 -13.51 4.91
CA ALA A 166 -5.74 -12.89 3.75
C ALA A 166 -4.53 -13.72 3.30
N SER A 167 -4.19 -13.59 2.06
CA SER A 167 -3.00 -14.19 1.46
C SER A 167 -2.46 -13.27 0.40
N VAL A 168 -1.21 -13.49 0.00
CA VAL A 168 -0.63 -12.87 -1.19
C VAL A 168 -0.35 -13.95 -2.22
N ALA A 169 -0.52 -13.63 -3.50
CA ALA A 169 -0.13 -14.52 -4.58
C ALA A 169 0.95 -13.87 -5.45
N ALA A 170 1.89 -14.68 -5.91
CA ALA A 170 2.94 -14.30 -6.84
C ALA A 170 2.53 -14.66 -8.26
N ILE A 171 2.49 -13.69 -9.15
CA ILE A 171 2.36 -13.89 -10.59
C ILE A 171 3.76 -13.78 -11.22
N ASP A 172 4.13 -14.77 -12.01
CA ASP A 172 5.31 -14.68 -12.88
C ASP A 172 4.97 -13.77 -14.09
N PRO A 173 5.62 -12.62 -14.24
CA PRO A 173 5.30 -11.68 -15.30
C PRO A 173 5.65 -12.18 -16.71
N LYS A 174 6.44 -13.26 -16.85
CA LYS A 174 6.80 -13.86 -18.14
C LYS A 174 5.72 -14.82 -18.64
N THR A 175 5.04 -15.49 -17.72
CA THR A 175 3.95 -16.43 -18.07
C THR A 175 2.56 -15.83 -17.83
N GLY A 176 2.47 -14.78 -17.01
CA GLY A 176 1.22 -14.16 -16.60
C GLY A 176 0.38 -15.05 -15.65
N LYS A 177 0.99 -16.03 -14.99
CA LYS A 177 0.28 -17.02 -14.15
C LYS A 177 0.71 -16.95 -12.69
N VAL A 178 -0.22 -17.28 -11.80
CA VAL A 178 0.08 -17.48 -10.38
C VAL A 178 1.00 -18.68 -10.24
N VAL A 179 2.14 -18.47 -9.55
CA VAL A 179 3.15 -19.51 -9.30
C VAL A 179 3.27 -19.87 -7.82
N LYS A 180 2.76 -19.02 -6.93
CA LYS A 180 2.85 -19.21 -5.49
C LYS A 180 1.74 -18.45 -4.77
N THR A 181 1.24 -19.01 -3.68
CA THR A 181 0.35 -18.31 -2.73
C THR A 181 0.93 -18.48 -1.33
N ILE A 182 0.90 -17.42 -0.53
CA ILE A 182 1.46 -17.39 0.82
C ILE A 182 0.43 -16.77 1.75
N ASP A 183 0.22 -17.39 2.91
CA ASP A 183 -0.65 -16.83 3.93
C ASP A 183 0.01 -15.61 4.59
N VAL A 184 -0.63 -14.48 4.47
CA VAL A 184 -0.27 -13.23 5.13
C VAL A 184 -1.54 -12.68 5.78
N PRO A 185 -1.59 -12.56 7.10
CA PRO A 185 -2.85 -12.38 7.84
C PRO A 185 -3.67 -11.16 7.44
N ASP A 186 -3.04 -10.08 7.01
CA ASP A 186 -3.69 -8.82 6.65
C ASP A 186 -2.83 -8.10 5.61
N ALA A 187 -3.09 -8.33 4.35
CA ALA A 187 -2.25 -7.83 3.26
C ALA A 187 -3.05 -6.91 2.33
N TYR A 188 -3.62 -5.84 2.90
CA TYR A 188 -4.42 -4.89 2.13
C TYR A 188 -3.65 -4.34 0.92
N ASN A 189 -2.43 -3.89 1.13
CA ASN A 189 -1.56 -3.32 0.11
C ASN A 189 -0.08 -3.65 0.39
N MET A 190 0.79 -3.41 -0.57
CA MET A 190 2.21 -3.72 -0.45
C MET A 190 3.10 -2.62 -1.01
N TYR A 191 4.22 -2.39 -0.32
CA TYR A 191 5.32 -1.54 -0.74
C TYR A 191 6.64 -2.29 -0.54
N PHE A 192 7.74 -1.66 -0.93
CA PHE A 192 9.08 -2.19 -0.68
C PHE A 192 9.96 -1.11 -0.09
N THR A 193 10.84 -1.50 0.84
CA THR A 193 11.87 -0.56 1.30
C THR A 193 12.76 -0.14 0.12
N PRO A 194 13.23 1.11 0.12
CA PRO A 194 14.03 1.62 -0.99
C PRO A 194 15.31 0.82 -1.30
N ASP A 195 15.85 0.11 -0.31
CA ASP A 195 17.00 -0.81 -0.47
C ASP A 195 16.61 -2.22 -0.93
N GLY A 196 15.32 -2.50 -1.09
CA GLY A 196 14.79 -3.79 -1.54
C GLY A 196 14.90 -4.94 -0.54
N ARG A 197 15.28 -4.67 0.72
CA ARG A 197 15.48 -5.72 1.73
C ARG A 197 14.20 -6.24 2.35
N SER A 198 13.14 -5.43 2.30
CA SER A 198 11.85 -5.79 2.86
C SER A 198 10.70 -5.42 1.94
N ALA A 199 9.70 -6.27 1.89
CA ALA A 199 8.35 -5.89 1.53
C ALA A 199 7.70 -5.23 2.75
N ILE A 200 6.98 -4.13 2.54
CA ILE A 200 6.16 -3.46 3.55
C ILE A 200 4.71 -3.83 3.26
N VAL A 201 4.18 -4.77 4.03
CA VAL A 201 2.77 -5.16 3.93
C VAL A 201 1.94 -4.24 4.81
N VAL A 202 0.95 -3.60 4.22
CA VAL A 202 0.00 -2.76 4.94
C VAL A 202 -1.05 -3.66 5.57
N ALA A 203 -0.92 -3.92 6.86
CA ALA A 203 -1.88 -4.64 7.66
C ALA A 203 -2.90 -3.65 8.25
N GLU A 204 -3.86 -3.26 7.39
CA GLU A 204 -4.79 -2.17 7.64
C GLU A 204 -5.69 -2.43 8.85
N ALA A 205 -6.35 -3.58 8.89
CA ALA A 205 -7.23 -3.97 9.99
C ALA A 205 -6.46 -4.14 11.32
N MET A 206 -5.17 -4.50 11.23
CA MET A 206 -4.28 -4.61 12.39
C MET A 206 -3.61 -3.28 12.76
N ARG A 207 -3.82 -2.22 11.99
CA ARG A 207 -3.20 -0.89 12.16
C ARG A 207 -1.69 -0.95 12.34
N ARG A 208 -1.01 -1.64 11.43
CA ARG A 208 0.44 -1.80 11.45
C ARG A 208 1.03 -1.99 10.06
N LEU A 209 2.32 -1.73 9.94
CA LEU A 209 3.12 -2.01 8.74
C LEU A 209 4.05 -3.18 9.04
N GLU A 210 3.88 -4.28 8.33
CA GLU A 210 4.72 -5.47 8.49
C GLU A 210 5.87 -5.43 7.49
N PHE A 211 7.09 -5.55 8.00
CA PHE A 211 8.29 -5.72 7.18
C PHE A 211 8.52 -7.21 7.01
N ARG A 212 8.55 -7.65 5.77
CA ARG A 212 8.67 -9.06 5.40
C ARG A 212 9.78 -9.28 4.40
N ASP A 213 10.35 -10.47 4.36
CA ASP A 213 11.28 -10.85 3.31
C ASP A 213 10.59 -10.68 1.94
N PRO A 214 11.19 -9.95 0.97
CA PRO A 214 10.51 -9.59 -0.28
C PRO A 214 10.25 -10.78 -1.22
N HIS A 215 10.85 -11.94 -0.95
CA HIS A 215 10.69 -13.15 -1.77
C HIS A 215 9.90 -14.25 -1.08
N THR A 216 10.12 -14.45 0.23
CA THR A 216 9.47 -15.52 0.99
C THR A 216 8.23 -15.05 1.74
N MET A 217 8.08 -13.74 1.96
CA MET A 217 7.07 -13.10 2.81
C MET A 217 7.19 -13.50 4.29
N ASP A 218 8.33 -14.05 4.72
CA ASP A 218 8.60 -14.28 6.14
C ASP A 218 8.65 -12.96 6.89
N LEU A 219 7.99 -12.90 8.04
CA LEU A 219 7.94 -11.69 8.84
C LEU A 219 9.32 -11.37 9.43
N GLN A 220 9.81 -10.16 9.18
CA GLN A 220 11.05 -9.62 9.75
C GLN A 220 10.77 -8.74 10.97
N GLY A 221 9.64 -8.02 10.98
CA GLY A 221 9.21 -7.15 12.08
C GLY A 221 8.02 -6.30 11.66
N TYR A 222 7.55 -5.42 12.55
CA TYR A 222 6.48 -4.47 12.21
C TYR A 222 6.57 -3.15 12.98
N ILE A 223 5.91 -2.13 12.45
CA ILE A 223 5.68 -0.84 13.09
C ILE A 223 4.20 -0.73 13.40
N ALA A 224 3.83 -0.64 14.67
CA ALA A 224 2.46 -0.38 15.06
C ALA A 224 2.10 1.10 14.84
N ALA A 225 0.92 1.34 14.29
CA ALA A 225 0.36 2.67 14.06
C ALA A 225 -1.10 2.73 14.58
N PRO A 226 -1.33 2.52 15.88
CA PRO A 226 -2.69 2.40 16.44
C PRO A 226 -3.52 3.67 16.29
N GLN A 227 -2.87 4.83 16.10
CA GLN A 227 -3.52 6.13 15.87
C GLN A 227 -3.90 6.35 14.40
N CYS A 228 -3.59 5.41 13.49
CA CYS A 228 -3.86 5.51 12.06
C CYS A 228 -4.91 4.48 11.67
N ALA A 229 -6.19 4.78 11.86
CA ALA A 229 -7.25 3.92 11.36
C ALA A 229 -7.33 3.99 9.84
N GLY A 230 -7.42 2.82 9.19
CA GLY A 230 -7.34 2.76 7.74
C GLY A 230 -5.97 3.17 7.21
N ILE A 231 -4.87 2.72 7.85
CA ILE A 231 -3.54 2.90 7.27
C ILE A 231 -3.50 2.26 5.90
N ASN A 232 -3.21 3.05 4.86
CA ASN A 232 -3.58 2.65 3.50
C ASN A 232 -2.45 2.89 2.49
N HIS A 233 -2.44 4.05 1.84
CA HIS A 233 -1.54 4.36 0.74
C HIS A 233 -0.30 5.12 1.21
N ALA A 234 0.79 5.01 0.45
CA ALA A 234 2.04 5.64 0.84
C ALA A 234 2.82 6.25 -0.34
N GLU A 235 3.61 7.26 0.00
CA GLU A 235 4.63 7.81 -0.86
C GLU A 235 5.93 7.99 -0.07
N PHE A 236 7.06 7.84 -0.78
CA PHE A 236 8.39 7.87 -0.21
C PHE A 236 9.07 9.23 -0.42
N SER A 237 9.92 9.61 0.52
CA SER A 237 10.83 10.73 0.33
C SER A 237 11.80 10.47 -0.83
N LEU A 238 12.35 11.55 -1.41
CA LEU A 238 13.27 11.44 -2.55
C LEU A 238 14.53 10.62 -2.21
N ASP A 239 15.01 10.74 -0.98
CA ASP A 239 16.15 10.00 -0.45
C ASP A 239 15.78 8.61 0.11
N GLY A 240 14.49 8.30 0.23
CA GLY A 240 13.96 7.05 0.78
C GLY A 240 14.11 6.90 2.28
N SER A 241 14.49 7.95 3.00
CA SER A 241 14.67 7.88 4.45
C SER A 241 13.36 7.73 5.21
N TYR A 242 12.24 8.17 4.64
CA TYR A 242 10.92 8.01 5.21
C TYR A 242 9.84 7.76 4.17
N ALA A 243 8.69 7.28 4.62
CA ALA A 243 7.45 7.24 3.86
C ALA A 243 6.32 7.92 4.64
N ILE A 244 5.35 8.48 3.92
CA ILE A 244 4.13 9.05 4.48
C ILE A 244 2.98 8.13 4.09
N PHE A 245 2.25 7.61 5.08
CA PHE A 245 1.06 6.80 4.89
C PHE A 245 -0.19 7.60 5.20
N THR A 246 -1.25 7.38 4.44
CA THR A 246 -2.59 7.94 4.72
C THR A 246 -3.31 7.11 5.76
N CYS A 247 -4.09 7.77 6.63
CA CYS A 247 -4.96 7.18 7.64
C CYS A 247 -6.41 7.49 7.24
N GLU A 248 -6.99 6.66 6.40
CA GLU A 248 -8.24 6.91 5.69
C GLU A 248 -9.40 7.32 6.61
N TYR A 249 -9.47 6.74 7.83
CA TYR A 249 -10.61 6.93 8.74
C TYR A 249 -10.33 7.87 9.92
N ASP A 250 -9.17 8.52 9.97
CA ASP A 250 -8.76 9.35 11.11
C ASP A 250 -8.36 10.80 10.73
N ASP A 251 -8.64 11.26 9.52
CA ASP A 251 -8.18 12.59 9.04
C ASP A 251 -6.69 12.82 9.30
N GLN A 252 -5.83 11.83 9.11
CA GLN A 252 -4.42 11.91 9.51
C GLN A 252 -3.47 11.35 8.45
N LEU A 253 -2.20 11.74 8.56
CA LEU A 253 -1.08 11.12 7.86
C LEU A 253 -0.04 10.64 8.88
N ALA A 254 0.51 9.45 8.63
CA ALA A 254 1.58 8.86 9.45
C ALA A 254 2.92 8.94 8.71
N LYS A 255 3.92 9.58 9.32
CA LYS A 255 5.30 9.59 8.82
C LYS A 255 6.10 8.46 9.45
N ILE A 256 6.63 7.58 8.61
CA ILE A 256 7.39 6.40 9.02
C ILE A 256 8.86 6.62 8.70
N ASP A 257 9.72 6.57 9.70
CA ASP A 257 11.18 6.53 9.53
C ASP A 257 11.59 5.13 9.08
N LEU A 258 12.05 5.02 7.85
CA LEU A 258 12.47 3.75 7.24
C LEU A 258 13.92 3.38 7.61
N VAL A 259 14.70 4.31 8.16
CA VAL A 259 16.08 4.07 8.64
C VAL A 259 16.05 3.36 9.98
N HIS A 260 15.22 3.87 10.91
CA HIS A 260 15.13 3.39 12.29
C HIS A 260 13.92 2.47 12.51
N HIS A 261 13.07 2.27 11.49
CA HIS A 261 11.83 1.49 11.55
C HIS A 261 10.90 1.94 12.69
N THR A 262 10.60 3.24 12.72
CA THR A 262 9.74 3.83 13.75
C THR A 262 8.65 4.72 13.14
N LEU A 263 7.54 4.87 13.88
CA LEU A 263 6.57 5.93 13.61
C LEU A 263 7.19 7.26 14.04
N ALA A 264 7.62 8.06 13.07
CA ALA A 264 8.32 9.32 13.30
C ALA A 264 7.39 10.47 13.67
N GLY A 265 6.12 10.40 13.28
CA GLY A 265 5.14 11.44 13.61
C GLY A 265 3.79 11.23 12.95
N MET A 266 2.80 11.95 13.47
CA MET A 266 1.45 12.03 12.91
C MET A 266 1.16 13.48 12.53
N LEU A 267 0.51 13.68 11.39
CA LEU A 267 -0.02 14.97 10.98
C LEU A 267 -1.55 14.91 11.03
N GLN A 268 -2.15 15.70 11.90
CA GLN A 268 -3.58 15.92 11.91
C GLN A 268 -3.93 16.88 10.76
N LEU A 269 -4.76 16.43 9.85
CA LEU A 269 -5.33 17.27 8.79
C LEU A 269 -6.48 18.13 9.31
N SER A 270 -6.89 19.10 8.53
CA SER A 270 -8.13 19.83 8.78
C SER A 270 -9.31 18.86 8.89
N PRO A 271 -10.36 19.13 9.70
CA PRO A 271 -11.43 18.17 9.91
C PRO A 271 -12.24 17.83 8.66
N GLY A 272 -12.66 16.57 8.55
CA GLY A 272 -13.59 16.07 7.53
C GLY A 272 -12.90 15.72 6.22
N HIS A 273 -11.68 15.22 6.27
CA HIS A 273 -10.99 14.59 5.15
C HIS A 273 -11.12 13.06 5.19
N ILE A 274 -11.04 12.42 4.04
CA ILE A 274 -10.84 10.98 3.89
C ILE A 274 -9.64 10.81 2.94
N PRO A 275 -8.39 10.89 3.50
CA PRO A 275 -7.18 10.84 2.68
C PRO A 275 -7.01 9.47 2.03
N GLN A 276 -6.78 9.47 0.72
CA GLN A 276 -6.62 8.28 -0.12
C GLN A 276 -5.18 8.15 -0.63
N ASP A 277 -4.97 8.06 -1.94
CA ASP A 277 -3.62 7.94 -2.51
C ASP A 277 -2.79 9.21 -2.29
N ILE A 278 -1.48 9.05 -2.28
CA ILE A 278 -0.52 10.13 -2.07
C ILE A 278 0.60 10.05 -3.11
N ARG A 279 1.01 11.21 -3.66
CA ARG A 279 2.17 11.31 -4.58
C ARG A 279 2.99 12.54 -4.28
N VAL A 280 4.30 12.39 -4.43
CA VAL A 280 5.26 13.48 -4.26
C VAL A 280 5.38 14.31 -5.54
N ALA A 281 5.58 15.62 -5.42
CA ALA A 281 6.02 16.47 -6.52
C ALA A 281 7.38 15.98 -7.07
N PRO A 282 7.70 16.19 -8.37
CA PRO A 282 8.96 15.69 -8.94
C PRO A 282 10.21 16.07 -8.17
N ASP A 283 10.23 17.26 -7.60
CA ASP A 283 11.36 17.84 -6.85
C ASP A 283 11.28 17.64 -5.33
N GLY A 284 10.25 16.94 -4.84
CA GLY A 284 10.04 16.71 -3.41
C GLY A 284 9.44 17.89 -2.64
N SER A 285 9.16 19.01 -3.29
CA SER A 285 8.68 20.23 -2.63
C SER A 285 7.30 20.11 -1.99
N ALA A 286 6.49 19.14 -2.43
CA ALA A 286 5.16 18.89 -1.90
C ALA A 286 4.74 17.43 -2.06
N TYR A 287 3.81 16.99 -1.21
CA TYR A 287 3.03 15.78 -1.42
C TYR A 287 1.58 16.19 -1.71
N TYR A 288 0.97 15.52 -2.68
CA TYR A 288 -0.44 15.65 -3.00
C TYR A 288 -1.16 14.43 -2.45
N VAL A 289 -2.17 14.64 -1.63
CA VAL A 289 -3.00 13.59 -1.02
C VAL A 289 -4.40 13.72 -1.58
N ALA A 290 -4.88 12.69 -2.26
CA ALA A 290 -6.25 12.67 -2.75
C ALA A 290 -7.23 12.60 -1.57
N ASP A 291 -8.30 13.40 -1.64
CA ASP A 291 -9.33 13.45 -0.62
C ASP A 291 -10.68 13.06 -1.20
N LEU A 292 -11.18 11.93 -0.74
CA LEU A 292 -12.44 11.37 -1.21
C LEU A 292 -13.65 12.27 -0.85
N LEU A 293 -13.61 12.95 0.30
CA LEU A 293 -14.78 13.66 0.82
C LEU A 293 -14.89 15.12 0.37
N LYS A 294 -13.75 15.79 0.11
CA LYS A 294 -13.73 17.22 -0.25
C LYS A 294 -13.37 17.49 -1.71
N ASP A 295 -13.33 16.46 -2.55
CA ASP A 295 -13.20 16.60 -4.01
C ASP A 295 -11.93 17.30 -4.47
N GLY A 296 -10.78 16.85 -3.95
CA GLY A 296 -9.54 17.49 -4.34
C GLY A 296 -8.28 16.86 -3.77
N LEU A 297 -7.22 17.65 -3.80
CA LEU A 297 -5.90 17.27 -3.32
C LEU A 297 -5.50 18.16 -2.13
N ILE A 298 -5.22 17.54 -1.00
CA ILE A 298 -4.54 18.20 0.11
C ILE A 298 -3.07 18.35 -0.29
N VAL A 299 -2.52 19.54 -0.08
CA VAL A 299 -1.10 19.82 -0.34
C VAL A 299 -0.33 19.82 0.96
N ILE A 300 0.62 18.90 1.06
CA ILE A 300 1.52 18.79 2.21
C ILE A 300 2.90 19.29 1.79
N ASP A 301 3.45 20.20 2.55
CA ASP A 301 4.81 20.71 2.32
C ASP A 301 5.86 19.64 2.57
N GLY A 302 6.78 19.45 1.62
CA GLY A 302 7.75 18.37 1.62
C GLY A 302 8.78 18.44 2.75
N ASP A 303 9.14 19.64 3.19
CA ASP A 303 10.16 19.87 4.22
C ASP A 303 9.57 19.85 5.62
N SER A 304 8.48 20.61 5.82
CA SER A 304 7.89 20.83 7.16
C SER A 304 6.86 19.79 7.56
N PHE A 305 6.41 18.93 6.64
CA PHE A 305 5.33 17.97 6.87
C PHE A 305 4.08 18.64 7.45
N LYS A 306 3.60 19.72 6.78
CA LYS A 306 2.40 20.46 7.17
C LYS A 306 1.44 20.60 6.00
N GLU A 307 0.14 20.60 6.29
CA GLU A 307 -0.88 20.99 5.33
C GLU A 307 -0.72 22.47 4.97
N THR A 308 -0.60 22.77 3.68
CA THR A 308 -0.35 24.14 3.18
C THR A 308 -1.37 24.63 2.17
N GLY A 309 -2.25 23.76 1.69
CA GLY A 309 -3.27 24.14 0.72
C GLY A 309 -4.15 22.99 0.26
N PHE A 310 -5.08 23.34 -0.62
CA PHE A 310 -6.02 22.42 -1.23
C PHE A 310 -6.25 22.79 -2.70
N ILE A 311 -6.30 21.78 -3.57
CA ILE A 311 -6.53 21.94 -5.01
C ILE A 311 -7.81 21.18 -5.38
N PRO A 312 -8.92 21.88 -5.73
CA PRO A 312 -10.14 21.20 -6.16
C PRO A 312 -9.93 20.39 -7.44
N THR A 313 -10.54 19.19 -7.52
CA THR A 313 -10.51 18.31 -8.68
C THR A 313 -11.94 17.90 -9.10
N GLY A 314 -12.26 16.62 -9.09
CA GLY A 314 -13.61 16.09 -9.32
C GLY A 314 -14.13 15.33 -8.11
N VAL A 315 -15.38 14.90 -8.18
CA VAL A 315 -16.09 14.25 -7.07
C VAL A 315 -15.39 12.94 -6.66
N GLY A 316 -14.99 12.85 -5.39
CA GLY A 316 -14.43 11.66 -4.82
C GLY A 316 -13.00 11.37 -5.33
N ALA A 317 -12.06 12.29 -5.18
CA ALA A 317 -10.66 12.10 -5.58
C ALA A 317 -10.03 10.91 -4.86
N HIS A 318 -9.30 10.04 -5.63
CA HIS A 318 -8.79 8.79 -5.07
C HIS A 318 -7.37 8.44 -5.53
N GLY A 319 -7.14 8.05 -6.78
CA GLY A 319 -5.83 7.57 -7.26
C GLY A 319 -5.02 8.66 -7.96
N LEU A 320 -3.70 8.60 -7.84
CA LEU A 320 -2.76 9.62 -8.30
C LEU A 320 -1.64 9.01 -9.15
N TYR A 321 -1.51 9.43 -10.42
CA TYR A 321 -0.57 8.84 -11.39
C TYR A 321 0.22 9.90 -12.13
N PRO A 322 1.56 9.99 -11.94
CA PRO A 322 2.41 10.88 -12.71
C PRO A 322 2.45 10.50 -14.19
N SER A 323 2.43 11.51 -15.06
CA SER A 323 2.71 11.30 -16.49
C SER A 323 4.15 10.86 -16.71
N ARG A 324 4.42 10.17 -17.84
CA ARG A 324 5.77 9.64 -18.13
C ARG A 324 6.81 10.72 -18.41
N ASP A 325 6.41 11.93 -18.70
CA ASP A 325 7.30 13.08 -18.81
C ASP A 325 7.52 13.83 -17.46
N GLY A 326 6.84 13.36 -16.38
CA GLY A 326 6.94 13.94 -15.05
C GLY A 326 6.35 15.35 -14.91
N LYS A 327 5.55 15.81 -15.89
CA LYS A 327 5.01 17.17 -15.87
C LYS A 327 3.60 17.27 -15.31
N ARG A 328 2.84 16.18 -15.33
CA ARG A 328 1.43 16.13 -14.95
C ARG A 328 1.15 15.05 -13.94
N LEU A 329 0.12 15.27 -13.15
CA LEU A 329 -0.48 14.27 -12.26
C LEU A 329 -1.92 14.04 -12.69
N TYR A 330 -2.24 12.81 -13.00
CA TYR A 330 -3.62 12.37 -13.26
C TYR A 330 -4.26 11.98 -11.95
N VAL A 331 -5.43 12.55 -11.68
CA VAL A 331 -6.22 12.30 -10.47
C VAL A 331 -7.50 11.60 -10.87
N SER A 332 -7.69 10.35 -10.43
CA SER A 332 -8.96 9.66 -10.62
C SER A 332 -9.99 10.17 -9.61
N ASN A 333 -11.18 10.49 -10.07
CA ASN A 333 -12.30 10.97 -9.26
C ASN A 333 -13.44 9.96 -9.41
N ARG A 334 -13.79 9.26 -8.33
CA ARG A 334 -14.72 8.12 -8.34
C ARG A 334 -16.17 8.46 -8.67
N GLY A 335 -16.57 9.75 -8.62
CA GLY A 335 -17.96 10.15 -8.73
C GLY A 335 -18.81 9.74 -7.53
N THR A 336 -18.17 9.49 -6.39
CA THR A 336 -18.84 9.14 -5.13
C THR A 336 -17.93 9.47 -3.94
N HIS A 337 -18.55 9.99 -2.86
CA HIS A 337 -17.94 10.15 -1.54
C HIS A 337 -18.10 8.91 -0.67
N ASN A 338 -18.76 7.89 -1.18
CA ASN A 338 -19.17 6.72 -0.42
C ASN A 338 -18.28 5.52 -0.75
N LEU A 339 -17.69 4.91 0.28
CA LEU A 339 -16.88 3.69 0.14
C LEU A 339 -17.70 2.47 -0.31
N GLY A 340 -19.04 2.50 -0.15
CA GLY A 340 -19.96 1.49 -0.65
C GLY A 340 -20.36 1.66 -2.12
N GLY A 341 -19.90 2.71 -2.80
CA GLY A 341 -20.11 2.92 -4.24
C GLY A 341 -21.45 3.53 -4.65
N VAL A 342 -22.21 4.07 -3.72
CA VAL A 342 -23.41 4.83 -4.06
C VAL A 342 -22.98 6.14 -4.71
N ARG A 343 -23.29 6.31 -5.99
CA ARG A 343 -22.93 7.49 -6.77
C ARG A 343 -23.69 8.73 -6.31
N ASP A 344 -22.97 9.83 -6.14
CA ASP A 344 -23.51 11.16 -5.84
C ASP A 344 -22.89 12.24 -6.74
N GLY A 345 -22.07 11.85 -7.72
CA GLY A 345 -21.45 12.69 -8.72
C GLY A 345 -21.07 11.95 -10.01
N GLN A 346 -20.27 12.62 -10.83
CA GLN A 346 -19.77 12.08 -12.09
C GLN A 346 -18.30 11.69 -11.96
N GLY A 347 -17.97 10.45 -12.33
CA GLY A 347 -16.59 9.99 -12.41
C GLY A 347 -15.80 10.71 -13.50
N SER A 348 -14.57 11.05 -13.19
CA SER A 348 -13.70 11.82 -14.08
C SER A 348 -12.21 11.56 -13.79
N VAL A 349 -11.36 12.10 -14.64
CA VAL A 349 -9.92 12.24 -14.39
C VAL A 349 -9.58 13.73 -14.48
N SER A 350 -9.02 14.29 -13.42
CA SER A 350 -8.45 15.63 -13.44
C SER A 350 -6.96 15.57 -13.78
N VAL A 351 -6.49 16.50 -14.62
CA VAL A 351 -5.09 16.60 -15.03
C VAL A 351 -4.49 17.82 -14.35
N LEU A 352 -3.63 17.58 -13.36
CA LEU A 352 -2.87 18.62 -12.66
C LEU A 352 -1.53 18.84 -13.35
N ASP A 353 -1.16 20.08 -13.59
CA ASP A 353 0.18 20.46 -14.01
C ASP A 353 1.05 20.71 -12.78
N PHE A 354 2.18 19.98 -12.64
CA PHE A 354 3.04 20.06 -11.46
C PHE A 354 3.70 21.42 -11.27
N ALA A 355 4.04 22.10 -12.37
CA ALA A 355 4.75 23.37 -12.28
C ALA A 355 3.86 24.51 -11.80
N THR A 356 2.61 24.55 -12.27
CA THR A 356 1.64 25.59 -11.92
C THR A 356 0.72 25.22 -10.78
N ARG A 357 0.65 23.93 -10.43
CA ARG A 357 -0.27 23.35 -9.45
C ARG A 357 -1.74 23.61 -9.76
N ASN A 358 -2.07 23.75 -11.06
CA ASN A 358 -3.44 23.98 -11.53
C ASN A 358 -3.97 22.73 -12.25
N VAL A 359 -5.28 22.49 -12.12
CA VAL A 359 -5.99 21.55 -12.97
C VAL A 359 -6.14 22.18 -14.36
N VAL A 360 -5.52 21.54 -15.37
CA VAL A 360 -5.47 22.06 -16.76
C VAL A 360 -6.46 21.35 -17.69
N ALA A 361 -6.98 20.20 -17.28
CA ALA A 361 -8.04 19.47 -18.00
C ALA A 361 -8.83 18.58 -17.05
N THR A 362 -10.07 18.26 -17.41
CA THR A 362 -10.88 17.23 -16.75
C THR A 362 -11.54 16.37 -17.81
N TRP A 363 -11.33 15.05 -17.73
CA TRP A 363 -11.89 14.06 -18.64
C TRP A 363 -13.03 13.33 -17.93
N THR A 364 -14.21 13.37 -18.46
CA THR A 364 -15.39 12.76 -17.85
C THR A 364 -15.63 11.36 -18.42
N VAL A 365 -16.12 10.45 -17.58
CA VAL A 365 -16.60 9.14 -18.04
C VAL A 365 -17.99 9.33 -18.64
N PRO A 366 -18.23 8.98 -19.92
CA PRO A 366 -19.55 9.08 -20.52
C PRO A 366 -20.60 8.25 -19.77
N GLY A 367 -21.71 8.87 -19.40
CA GLY A 367 -22.77 8.24 -18.61
C GLY A 367 -22.48 8.10 -17.11
N GLY A 368 -21.44 8.75 -16.62
CA GLY A 368 -20.92 8.62 -15.27
C GLY A 368 -19.90 7.49 -15.20
N GLY A 369 -19.44 7.13 -14.01
CA GLY A 369 -18.47 6.06 -13.84
C GLY A 369 -17.74 6.20 -12.51
N SER A 370 -16.87 5.25 -12.23
CA SER A 370 -16.13 5.20 -10.98
C SER A 370 -14.66 4.87 -11.25
N PRO A 371 -13.93 5.73 -12.01
CA PRO A 371 -12.51 5.51 -12.25
C PRO A 371 -11.76 5.57 -10.92
N ASP A 372 -10.93 4.56 -10.68
CA ASP A 372 -10.36 4.30 -9.37
C ASP A 372 -8.83 4.17 -9.43
N MET A 373 -8.30 2.98 -9.22
CA MET A 373 -6.86 2.73 -9.12
C MET A 373 -6.28 2.14 -10.40
N GLY A 374 -5.04 2.51 -10.73
CA GLY A 374 -4.41 1.98 -11.93
C GLY A 374 -2.99 2.44 -12.21
N ASN A 375 -2.64 2.57 -13.49
CA ASN A 375 -1.34 3.02 -13.95
C ASN A 375 -1.40 3.72 -15.31
N VAL A 376 -0.37 4.52 -15.58
CA VAL A 376 -0.06 5.00 -16.93
C VAL A 376 0.68 3.91 -17.69
N SER A 377 0.32 3.68 -18.96
CA SER A 377 1.03 2.75 -19.86
C SER A 377 2.52 3.11 -20.02
N ALA A 378 3.32 2.13 -20.43
CA ALA A 378 4.75 2.32 -20.56
C ALA A 378 5.16 3.40 -21.56
N ASP A 379 4.38 3.59 -22.61
CA ASP A 379 4.57 4.62 -23.64
C ASP A 379 3.95 5.98 -23.26
N GLY A 380 3.23 6.04 -22.14
CA GLY A 380 2.57 7.24 -21.65
C GLY A 380 1.24 7.58 -22.31
N LYS A 381 0.76 6.78 -23.28
CA LYS A 381 -0.42 7.12 -24.10
C LYS A 381 -1.75 6.78 -23.47
N TRP A 382 -1.77 5.88 -22.50
CA TRP A 382 -2.99 5.41 -21.87
C TRP A 382 -2.88 5.46 -20.35
N LEU A 383 -3.87 6.06 -19.71
CA LEU A 383 -4.10 5.91 -18.28
C LEU A 383 -5.15 4.80 -18.09
N TRP A 384 -4.72 3.70 -17.49
CA TRP A 384 -5.56 2.56 -17.18
C TRP A 384 -6.06 2.64 -15.75
N LEU A 385 -7.37 2.63 -15.56
CA LEU A 385 -8.02 2.73 -14.25
C LEU A 385 -9.07 1.63 -14.12
N SER A 386 -9.16 1.01 -12.95
CA SER A 386 -10.32 0.19 -12.63
C SER A 386 -11.56 1.07 -12.52
N GLY A 387 -12.70 0.57 -12.96
CA GLY A 387 -14.02 1.14 -12.70
C GLY A 387 -14.65 0.35 -11.56
N ARG A 388 -14.25 0.66 -10.31
CA ARG A 388 -14.50 -0.18 -9.14
C ARG A 388 -15.95 -0.60 -8.98
N TYR A 389 -16.88 0.34 -9.11
CA TYR A 389 -18.30 0.10 -8.90
C TYR A 389 -19.07 -0.15 -10.19
N ASP A 390 -18.36 -0.20 -11.33
CA ASP A 390 -18.94 -0.38 -12.67
C ASP A 390 -18.64 -1.75 -13.25
N GLY A 391 -17.73 -2.51 -12.63
CA GLY A 391 -17.28 -3.81 -13.14
C GLY A 391 -16.54 -3.73 -14.46
N VAL A 392 -15.77 -2.66 -14.67
CA VAL A 392 -15.03 -2.39 -15.91
C VAL A 392 -13.58 -1.98 -15.62
N VAL A 393 -12.76 -1.95 -16.65
CA VAL A 393 -11.49 -1.23 -16.69
C VAL A 393 -11.62 -0.11 -17.71
N TYR A 394 -11.23 1.09 -17.34
CA TYR A 394 -11.15 2.25 -18.22
C TYR A 394 -9.73 2.42 -18.76
N ALA A 395 -9.62 2.75 -20.05
CA ALA A 395 -8.37 3.21 -20.66
C ALA A 395 -8.60 4.61 -21.25
N PHE A 396 -8.07 5.63 -20.57
CA PHE A 396 -8.13 7.01 -21.03
C PHE A 396 -6.92 7.30 -21.92
N ASN A 397 -7.15 7.85 -23.11
CA ASN A 397 -6.09 8.40 -23.92
C ASN A 397 -5.55 9.68 -23.25
N THR A 398 -4.25 9.74 -23.03
CA THR A 398 -3.64 10.86 -22.29
C THR A 398 -3.48 12.15 -23.10
N ASP A 399 -3.67 12.09 -24.43
CA ASP A 399 -3.59 13.26 -25.30
C ASP A 399 -4.91 14.03 -25.31
N ASP A 400 -6.07 13.32 -25.39
CA ASP A 400 -7.38 13.95 -25.60
C ASP A 400 -8.44 13.56 -24.56
N GLY A 401 -8.12 12.64 -23.63
CA GLY A 401 -9.03 12.17 -22.59
C GLY A 401 -10.15 11.25 -23.08
N SER A 402 -10.13 10.82 -24.34
CA SER A 402 -11.08 9.82 -24.83
C SER A 402 -10.91 8.50 -24.06
N VAL A 403 -12.02 7.81 -23.76
CA VAL A 403 -12.02 6.64 -22.92
C VAL A 403 -12.56 5.40 -23.61
N LYS A 404 -11.87 4.26 -23.44
CA LYS A 404 -12.35 2.93 -23.75
C LYS A 404 -12.76 2.22 -22.48
N THR A 405 -13.85 1.45 -22.56
CA THR A 405 -14.40 0.70 -21.43
C THR A 405 -14.29 -0.80 -21.74
N ILE A 406 -13.69 -1.56 -20.82
CA ILE A 406 -13.46 -3.00 -20.97
C ILE A 406 -14.22 -3.70 -19.82
N PRO A 407 -15.28 -4.46 -20.11
CA PRO A 407 -16.02 -5.22 -19.09
C PRO A 407 -15.15 -6.31 -18.44
N VAL A 408 -15.11 -6.36 -17.10
CA VAL A 408 -14.45 -7.40 -16.31
C VAL A 408 -15.39 -7.98 -15.24
N GLY A 409 -16.50 -7.29 -14.95
CA GLY A 409 -17.44 -7.67 -13.89
C GLY A 409 -16.91 -7.34 -12.49
N GLY A 410 -17.74 -7.67 -11.48
CA GLY A 410 -17.38 -7.55 -10.06
C GLY A 410 -16.93 -6.16 -9.61
N MET A 411 -15.88 -6.11 -8.78
CA MET A 411 -15.28 -4.87 -8.24
C MET A 411 -13.76 -4.89 -8.47
N PRO A 412 -13.30 -4.50 -9.68
CA PRO A 412 -11.86 -4.34 -9.92
C PRO A 412 -11.31 -3.16 -9.13
N HIS A 413 -10.03 -3.28 -8.66
CA HIS A 413 -9.39 -2.19 -7.90
C HIS A 413 -7.94 -1.95 -8.37
N GLY A 414 -6.96 -2.07 -7.52
CA GLY A 414 -5.57 -1.70 -7.76
C GLY A 414 -4.90 -2.47 -8.90
N LEU A 415 -5.29 -2.18 -10.14
CA LEU A 415 -4.73 -2.81 -11.33
C LEU A 415 -3.27 -2.40 -11.58
N THR A 416 -2.55 -3.25 -12.27
CA THR A 416 -1.19 -2.95 -12.75
C THR A 416 -1.08 -3.16 -14.27
N VAL A 417 -0.56 -2.14 -14.94
CA VAL A 417 -0.06 -2.26 -16.33
C VAL A 417 1.39 -2.76 -16.26
N TRP A 418 1.73 -3.80 -16.99
CA TRP A 418 3.06 -4.38 -16.95
C TRP A 418 3.58 -4.71 -18.37
N PRO A 419 4.91 -4.55 -18.65
CA PRO A 419 5.93 -3.95 -17.77
C PRO A 419 5.82 -2.43 -17.62
N GLN A 420 6.39 -1.89 -16.53
CA GLN A 420 6.48 -0.45 -16.25
C GLN A 420 7.90 0.06 -16.50
N PRO A 421 8.09 1.30 -17.01
CA PRO A 421 9.36 1.98 -17.00
C PRO A 421 9.84 2.23 -15.56
N GLY A 422 11.14 2.19 -15.35
CA GLY A 422 11.79 2.39 -14.05
C GLY A 422 12.83 1.33 -13.77
N ARG A 423 13.64 1.56 -12.74
CA ARG A 423 14.77 0.71 -12.36
C ARG A 423 14.37 -0.32 -11.31
N TYR A 424 13.47 0.05 -10.42
CA TYR A 424 12.93 -0.78 -9.35
C TYR A 424 11.55 -0.25 -8.94
N SER A 425 10.81 -1.07 -8.20
CA SER A 425 9.48 -0.72 -7.69
C SER A 425 9.53 -0.44 -6.19
N LEU A 426 8.87 0.63 -5.77
CA LEU A 426 8.54 0.86 -4.35
C LEU A 426 7.17 0.28 -3.97
N GLY A 427 6.51 -0.38 -4.90
CA GLY A 427 5.24 -1.05 -4.66
C GLY A 427 4.05 -0.33 -5.27
N HIS A 428 2.91 -0.48 -4.63
CA HIS A 428 1.58 0.06 -4.95
C HIS A 428 1.45 0.66 -6.35
N THR A 429 0.60 0.10 -7.17
CA THR A 429 0.21 0.52 -8.52
C THR A 429 1.10 1.59 -9.18
N GLY A 430 2.33 1.22 -9.56
CA GLY A 430 3.20 2.08 -10.38
C GLY A 430 4.08 3.06 -9.62
N ASN A 431 4.30 2.86 -8.32
CA ASN A 431 5.29 3.63 -7.57
C ASN A 431 6.71 3.14 -7.95
N MET A 432 7.12 3.47 -9.17
CA MET A 432 8.41 3.10 -9.77
C MET A 432 9.46 4.21 -9.58
N ARG A 433 10.73 3.81 -9.53
CA ARG A 433 11.86 4.74 -9.49
C ARG A 433 12.92 4.42 -10.54
#